data_a7d6f37931b2f87f529a6a01eed5b17e
#
_entry.id   a7d6f37931b2f87f529a6a01eed5b17e
#
_cell.length_a   1.000
_cell.length_b   1.000
_cell.length_c   1.000
_cell.angle_alpha   90.00
_cell.angle_beta   90.00
_cell.angle_gamma   90.00
#
_symmetry.space_group_name_H-M   'P 1'
#
loop_
_entity.id
_entity.type
_entity.pdbx_description
1 polymer ?
#
loop_
_entity_poly.entity_id
_entity_poly.type
_entity_poly.pdbx_seq_one_letter_code
_entity_poly.pdbx_strand_id
1 'polypeptide(L)'
;MKVYEFGADTAPVILLLPGTCCHWKSNFGQVIPLLQRDFRVLCVSYDGFDETESIEFPTMLAETEKIEAYILKNCGGHIRAAYGCSLGGSFVGLLAARQTIRMDYGILGSSDLDQCSKLAAKLQTNLLLPLIYPFIRDGRFKSRLLQKRLTQRKSEMGGYVQAFMEMLGGARPYVTVQSCKNQFYSDLVTPLPDKINVPGTEIHIFYALKMGEKYRERYERHFANPAIHEQDLQHEELLACYPECWVQLVKDIMEGKQ
;
A
#
# COMPACT_ATOMS: atom_id res chain seq x y z
N MET A 1 -11.79 -9.78 -5.29
CA MET A 1 -10.40 -9.73 -4.76
C MET A 1 -9.71 -11.05 -5.00
N LYS A 2 -8.48 -11.04 -5.45
CA LYS A 2 -7.63 -12.22 -5.59
C LYS A 2 -6.42 -12.13 -4.66
N VAL A 3 -5.88 -13.29 -4.31
CA VAL A 3 -4.60 -13.39 -3.59
C VAL A 3 -3.70 -14.28 -4.41
N TYR A 4 -2.53 -13.77 -4.75
CA TYR A 4 -1.46 -14.51 -5.43
C TYR A 4 -0.45 -14.98 -4.39
N GLU A 5 -0.11 -16.26 -4.44
CA GLU A 5 0.72 -16.91 -3.45
C GLU A 5 2.06 -17.33 -4.03
N PHE A 6 3.14 -17.13 -3.25
CA PHE A 6 4.49 -17.49 -3.61
C PHE A 6 5.23 -18.04 -2.39
N GLY A 7 6.22 -18.90 -2.61
CA GLY A 7 7.00 -19.52 -1.54
C GLY A 7 6.38 -20.81 -1.00
N ALA A 8 6.95 -21.34 0.07
CA ALA A 8 6.51 -22.61 0.65
C ALA A 8 5.29 -22.40 1.57
N ASP A 9 4.30 -23.29 1.48
CA ASP A 9 3.06 -23.21 2.28
C ASP A 9 3.30 -23.28 3.79
N THR A 10 4.42 -23.90 4.21
CA THR A 10 4.81 -24.05 5.62
C THR A 10 5.62 -22.88 6.18
N ALA A 11 6.03 -21.94 5.31
CA ALA A 11 6.80 -20.79 5.73
C ALA A 11 5.92 -19.73 6.42
N PRO A 12 6.52 -18.87 7.27
CA PRO A 12 5.78 -17.74 7.86
C PRO A 12 5.14 -16.86 6.80
N VAL A 13 3.90 -16.45 7.05
CA VAL A 13 3.11 -15.70 6.08
C VAL A 13 3.41 -14.21 6.15
N ILE A 14 3.71 -13.59 4.99
CA ILE A 14 3.73 -12.15 4.80
C ILE A 14 2.66 -11.73 3.79
N LEU A 15 1.79 -10.80 4.18
CA LEU A 15 0.75 -10.22 3.36
C LEU A 15 1.24 -8.91 2.75
N LEU A 16 1.13 -8.74 1.43
CA LEU A 16 1.51 -7.54 0.70
C LEU A 16 0.28 -6.85 0.12
N LEU A 17 0.09 -5.58 0.50
CA LEU A 17 -1.07 -4.76 0.17
C LEU A 17 -0.65 -3.59 -0.74
N PRO A 18 -1.11 -3.56 -2.01
CA PRO A 18 -0.70 -2.54 -2.98
C PRO A 18 -1.14 -1.12 -2.62
N GLY A 19 -0.48 -0.15 -3.26
CA GLY A 19 -0.84 1.26 -3.20
C GLY A 19 -2.07 1.63 -4.04
N THR A 20 -2.42 2.91 -4.00
CA THR A 20 -3.60 3.48 -4.67
C THR A 20 -3.61 3.22 -6.16
N CYS A 21 -4.64 2.56 -6.63
CA CYS A 21 -4.84 2.19 -8.03
C CYS A 21 -3.66 1.42 -8.64
N CYS A 22 -2.83 0.77 -7.83
CA CYS A 22 -1.69 0.00 -8.29
C CYS A 22 -2.06 -1.47 -8.54
N HIS A 23 -1.27 -2.10 -9.38
CA HIS A 23 -1.28 -3.55 -9.55
C HIS A 23 -0.19 -4.18 -8.68
N TRP A 24 -0.48 -5.32 -8.06
CA TRP A 24 0.46 -5.98 -7.16
C TRP A 24 1.83 -6.28 -7.78
N LYS A 25 1.87 -6.68 -9.07
CA LYS A 25 3.15 -6.92 -9.78
C LYS A 25 4.01 -5.68 -9.89
N SER A 26 3.38 -4.52 -10.12
CA SER A 26 4.11 -3.25 -10.25
C SER A 26 4.70 -2.82 -8.91
N ASN A 27 3.97 -3.04 -7.81
CA ASN A 27 4.48 -2.68 -6.48
C ASN A 27 5.52 -3.68 -5.96
N PHE A 28 5.26 -4.99 -6.11
CA PHE A 28 6.00 -6.01 -5.37
C PHE A 28 6.79 -6.99 -6.25
N GLY A 29 6.71 -6.87 -7.57
CA GLY A 29 7.37 -7.81 -8.50
C GLY A 29 8.87 -7.97 -8.29
N GLN A 30 9.56 -6.91 -7.80
CA GLN A 30 10.99 -6.96 -7.52
C GLN A 30 11.30 -7.64 -6.18
N VAL A 31 10.44 -7.53 -5.17
CA VAL A 31 10.69 -8.04 -3.81
C VAL A 31 10.16 -9.46 -3.59
N ILE A 32 9.12 -9.89 -4.33
CA ILE A 32 8.56 -11.24 -4.23
C ILE A 32 9.62 -12.34 -4.40
N PRO A 33 10.50 -12.31 -5.45
CA PRO A 33 11.50 -13.34 -5.64
C PRO A 33 12.52 -13.44 -4.50
N LEU A 34 12.71 -12.35 -3.74
CA LEU A 34 13.60 -12.28 -2.59
C LEU A 34 12.92 -12.80 -1.31
N LEU A 35 11.65 -12.42 -1.11
CA LEU A 35 10.85 -12.81 0.06
C LEU A 35 10.45 -14.28 0.02
N GLN A 36 10.06 -14.82 -1.15
CA GLN A 36 9.52 -16.19 -1.27
C GLN A 36 10.52 -17.30 -0.90
N ARG A 37 11.79 -16.94 -0.70
CA ARG A 37 12.84 -17.89 -0.23
C ARG A 37 12.61 -18.28 1.23
N ASP A 38 12.08 -17.34 2.03
CA ASP A 38 11.97 -17.49 3.48
C ASP A 38 10.52 -17.40 3.97
N PHE A 39 9.60 -16.87 3.14
CA PHE A 39 8.21 -16.58 3.49
C PHE A 39 7.23 -17.14 2.47
N ARG A 40 6.03 -17.50 2.98
CA ARG A 40 4.84 -17.62 2.15
C ARG A 40 4.30 -16.21 1.90
N VAL A 41 4.47 -15.70 0.70
CA VAL A 41 4.09 -14.35 0.31
C VAL A 41 2.69 -14.36 -0.25
N LEU A 42 1.78 -13.61 0.37
CA LEU A 42 0.42 -13.39 -0.09
C LEU A 42 0.31 -11.98 -0.68
N CYS A 43 0.17 -11.87 -2.00
CA CYS A 43 -0.04 -10.59 -2.67
C CYS A 43 -1.52 -10.38 -2.98
N VAL A 44 -2.11 -9.33 -2.43
CA VAL A 44 -3.49 -8.95 -2.70
C VAL A 44 -3.59 -8.24 -4.05
N SER A 45 -4.56 -8.64 -4.87
CA SER A 45 -5.06 -7.89 -6.00
C SER A 45 -6.49 -7.46 -5.68
N TYR A 46 -6.68 -6.17 -5.42
CA TYR A 46 -7.99 -5.64 -5.02
C TYR A 46 -9.02 -5.79 -6.15
N ASP A 47 -10.30 -5.87 -5.79
CA ASP A 47 -11.39 -5.79 -6.76
C ASP A 47 -11.25 -4.56 -7.65
N GLY A 48 -11.45 -4.74 -8.93
CA GLY A 48 -11.34 -3.69 -9.95
C GLY A 48 -9.90 -3.36 -10.40
N PHE A 49 -8.89 -4.02 -9.82
CA PHE A 49 -7.48 -3.84 -10.18
C PHE A 49 -6.78 -5.13 -10.62
N ASP A 50 -7.54 -6.20 -10.81
CA ASP A 50 -7.08 -7.46 -11.37
C ASP A 50 -7.57 -7.62 -12.84
N GLU A 51 -6.65 -7.95 -13.75
CA GLU A 51 -6.94 -8.10 -15.18
C GLU A 51 -7.83 -9.30 -15.53
N THR A 52 -8.02 -10.21 -14.58
CA THR A 52 -8.78 -11.45 -14.78
C THR A 52 -10.21 -11.38 -14.24
N GLU A 53 -10.59 -10.24 -13.65
CA GLU A 53 -11.92 -10.03 -13.05
C GLU A 53 -12.56 -8.74 -13.58
N SER A 54 -13.90 -8.76 -13.70
CA SER A 54 -14.70 -7.61 -14.11
C SER A 54 -15.57 -7.11 -12.96
N ILE A 55 -14.97 -6.97 -11.78
CA ILE A 55 -15.63 -6.50 -10.55
C ILE A 55 -15.08 -5.12 -10.22
N GLU A 56 -15.91 -4.20 -9.76
CA GLU A 56 -15.47 -2.88 -9.32
C GLU A 56 -15.01 -2.91 -7.85
N PHE A 57 -14.03 -2.06 -7.52
CA PHE A 57 -13.61 -1.83 -6.13
C PHE A 57 -14.81 -1.34 -5.30
N PRO A 58 -15.18 -2.02 -4.21
CA PRO A 58 -16.37 -1.65 -3.44
C PRO A 58 -16.11 -0.48 -2.49
N THR A 59 -15.51 -0.76 -1.35
CA THR A 59 -15.04 0.19 -0.31
C THR A 59 -13.85 -0.40 0.42
N MET A 60 -13.08 0.44 1.12
CA MET A 60 -11.98 -0.01 1.96
C MET A 60 -12.41 -1.06 2.99
N LEU A 61 -13.56 -0.85 3.66
CA LEU A 61 -14.06 -1.80 4.66
C LEU A 61 -14.45 -3.15 4.06
N ALA A 62 -15.21 -3.14 2.95
CA ALA A 62 -15.62 -4.38 2.30
C ALA A 62 -14.42 -5.16 1.75
N GLU A 63 -13.39 -4.46 1.28
CA GLU A 63 -12.17 -5.11 0.82
C GLU A 63 -11.34 -5.66 2.00
N THR A 64 -11.28 -4.92 3.13
CA THR A 64 -10.67 -5.41 4.37
C THR A 64 -11.35 -6.70 4.85
N GLU A 65 -12.68 -6.77 4.82
CA GLU A 65 -13.44 -7.98 5.21
C GLU A 65 -13.11 -9.19 4.33
N LYS A 66 -12.87 -8.98 3.03
CA LYS A 66 -12.43 -10.07 2.13
C LYS A 66 -11.01 -10.54 2.46
N ILE A 67 -10.11 -9.61 2.79
CA ILE A 67 -8.75 -9.95 3.22
C ILE A 67 -8.81 -10.77 4.50
N GLU A 68 -9.56 -10.31 5.50
CA GLU A 68 -9.77 -11.03 6.77
C GLU A 68 -10.33 -12.44 6.54
N ALA A 69 -11.39 -12.55 5.73
CA ALA A 69 -12.00 -13.84 5.39
C ALA A 69 -11.02 -14.80 4.70
N TYR A 70 -10.18 -14.27 3.81
CA TYR A 70 -9.14 -15.07 3.16
C TYR A 70 -8.12 -15.61 4.20
N ILE A 71 -7.62 -14.76 5.10
CA ILE A 71 -6.64 -15.12 6.11
C ILE A 71 -7.23 -16.09 7.13
N LEU A 72 -8.47 -15.91 7.57
CA LEU A 72 -9.18 -16.84 8.43
C LEU A 72 -9.27 -18.24 7.80
N LYS A 73 -9.61 -18.30 6.51
CA LYS A 73 -9.80 -19.55 5.79
C LYS A 73 -8.49 -20.28 5.46
N ASN A 74 -7.46 -19.55 5.03
CA ASN A 74 -6.26 -20.13 4.42
C ASN A 74 -5.01 -20.07 5.29
N CYS A 75 -5.03 -19.26 6.38
CA CYS A 75 -3.91 -19.06 7.30
C CYS A 75 -4.29 -19.28 8.76
N GLY A 76 -5.47 -19.85 9.04
CA GLY A 76 -5.91 -20.08 10.43
C GLY A 76 -6.10 -18.79 11.24
N GLY A 77 -6.33 -17.65 10.57
CA GLY A 77 -6.53 -16.36 11.21
C GLY A 77 -5.27 -15.65 11.73
N HIS A 78 -4.09 -16.15 11.38
CA HIS A 78 -2.81 -15.58 11.81
C HIS A 78 -1.83 -15.45 10.65
N ILE A 79 -1.15 -14.31 10.60
CA ILE A 79 -0.02 -14.04 9.69
C ILE A 79 1.16 -13.45 10.46
N ARG A 80 2.38 -13.71 9.98
CA ARG A 80 3.58 -13.15 10.61
C ARG A 80 3.66 -11.64 10.43
N ALA A 81 3.45 -11.16 9.20
CA ALA A 81 3.49 -9.72 8.92
C ALA A 81 2.47 -9.32 7.85
N ALA A 82 2.01 -8.06 7.90
CA ALA A 82 1.35 -7.38 6.80
C ALA A 82 2.15 -6.13 6.44
N TYR A 83 2.50 -5.97 5.17
CA TYR A 83 3.09 -4.74 4.64
C TYR A 83 2.11 -4.03 3.72
N GLY A 84 1.93 -2.73 3.92
CA GLY A 84 1.10 -1.88 3.08
C GLY A 84 1.88 -0.76 2.40
N CYS A 85 1.93 -0.78 1.07
CA CYS A 85 2.49 0.29 0.26
C CYS A 85 1.50 1.45 0.18
N SER A 86 1.87 2.66 0.60
CA SER A 86 0.99 3.85 0.51
C SER A 86 -0.42 3.57 1.04
N LEU A 87 -1.49 3.57 0.20
CA LEU A 87 -2.85 3.14 0.55
C LEU A 87 -2.88 1.81 1.31
N GLY A 88 -2.02 0.86 0.94
CA GLY A 88 -1.91 -0.42 1.62
C GLY A 88 -1.69 -0.30 3.12
N GLY A 89 -1.02 0.78 3.57
CA GLY A 89 -0.85 1.08 4.99
C GLY A 89 -2.15 1.44 5.70
N SER A 90 -3.12 2.06 5.03
CA SER A 90 -4.47 2.24 5.58
C SER A 90 -5.15 0.89 5.84
N PHE A 91 -4.98 -0.09 4.94
CA PHE A 91 -5.47 -1.46 5.18
C PHE A 91 -4.76 -2.14 6.35
N VAL A 92 -3.44 -1.99 6.51
CA VAL A 92 -2.71 -2.51 7.68
C VAL A 92 -3.29 -1.92 8.96
N GLY A 93 -3.53 -0.59 8.99
CA GLY A 93 -4.17 0.09 10.11
C GLY A 93 -5.57 -0.44 10.41
N LEU A 94 -6.39 -0.68 9.38
CA LEU A 94 -7.74 -1.26 9.53
C LEU A 94 -7.69 -2.69 10.07
N LEU A 95 -6.81 -3.55 9.55
CA LEU A 95 -6.62 -4.92 10.05
C LEU A 95 -6.22 -4.92 11.53
N ALA A 96 -5.29 -4.03 11.93
CA ALA A 96 -4.89 -3.85 13.31
C ALA A 96 -6.06 -3.39 14.19
N ALA A 97 -6.81 -2.36 13.76
CA ALA A 97 -7.92 -1.80 14.53
C ALA A 97 -9.08 -2.78 14.72
N ARG A 98 -9.37 -3.59 13.69
CA ARG A 98 -10.50 -4.54 13.70
C ARG A 98 -10.21 -5.82 14.50
N GLN A 99 -8.95 -6.24 14.59
CA GLN A 99 -8.51 -7.42 15.33
C GLN A 99 -9.27 -8.73 14.97
N THR A 100 -9.81 -8.80 13.74
CA THR A 100 -10.51 -10.01 13.25
C THR A 100 -9.52 -11.13 12.96
N ILE A 101 -8.30 -10.77 12.61
CA ILE A 101 -7.15 -11.65 12.42
C ILE A 101 -6.01 -11.20 13.34
N ARG A 102 -5.07 -12.11 13.58
CA ARG A 102 -3.83 -11.80 14.29
C ARG A 102 -2.69 -11.60 13.30
N MET A 103 -1.90 -10.56 13.51
CA MET A 103 -0.61 -10.35 12.85
C MET A 103 0.42 -9.98 13.90
N ASP A 104 1.65 -10.51 13.77
CA ASP A 104 2.71 -10.19 14.72
C ASP A 104 3.30 -8.81 14.39
N TYR A 105 3.43 -8.48 13.10
CA TYR A 105 3.95 -7.20 12.63
C TYR A 105 3.03 -6.55 11.61
N GLY A 106 2.65 -5.30 11.86
CA GLY A 106 2.01 -4.41 10.88
C GLY A 106 3.04 -3.41 10.38
N ILE A 107 3.38 -3.45 9.09
CA ILE A 107 4.41 -2.58 8.50
C ILE A 107 3.74 -1.65 7.50
N LEU A 108 3.82 -0.34 7.75
CA LEU A 108 3.34 0.67 6.82
C LEU A 108 4.52 1.19 6.01
N GLY A 109 4.39 1.22 4.71
CA GLY A 109 5.26 2.00 3.83
C GLY A 109 5.03 3.49 4.06
N SER A 110 5.33 4.29 3.07
CA SER A 110 5.13 5.75 3.15
C SER A 110 3.64 6.12 3.05
N SER A 111 2.81 5.56 3.93
CA SER A 111 1.36 5.79 3.97
C SER A 111 1.03 7.21 4.42
N ASP A 112 0.03 7.84 3.81
CA ASP A 112 -0.39 9.20 4.19
C ASP A 112 -1.47 9.23 5.27
N LEU A 113 -2.24 8.15 5.43
CA LEU A 113 -3.34 8.02 6.39
C LEU A 113 -4.29 9.24 6.38
N ASP A 114 -4.50 9.81 5.19
CA ASP A 114 -5.34 11.01 5.02
C ASP A 114 -6.80 10.68 5.29
N GLN A 115 -7.42 11.46 6.16
CA GLN A 115 -8.85 11.38 6.43
C GLN A 115 -9.50 12.76 6.35
N CYS A 116 -10.66 12.83 5.75
CA CYS A 116 -11.39 14.07 5.65
C CYS A 116 -12.92 13.86 5.64
N SER A 117 -13.68 14.96 5.69
CA SER A 117 -15.13 14.91 5.60
C SER A 117 -15.59 14.35 4.24
N LYS A 118 -16.75 13.71 4.21
CA LYS A 118 -17.36 13.16 2.97
C LYS A 118 -17.43 14.17 1.84
N LEU A 119 -17.70 15.47 2.16
CA LEU A 119 -17.77 16.53 1.16
C LEU A 119 -16.38 16.85 0.59
N ALA A 120 -15.37 16.96 1.46
CA ALA A 120 -13.99 17.20 1.06
C ALA A 120 -13.45 16.02 0.23
N ALA A 121 -13.68 14.78 0.67
CA ALA A 121 -13.31 13.58 -0.06
C ALA A 121 -13.91 13.53 -1.48
N LYS A 122 -15.20 13.84 -1.59
CA LYS A 122 -15.89 13.92 -2.89
C LYS A 122 -15.27 14.97 -3.80
N LEU A 123 -14.95 16.15 -3.25
CA LEU A 123 -14.32 17.23 -3.99
C LEU A 123 -12.91 16.85 -4.45
N GLN A 124 -12.09 16.34 -3.54
CA GLN A 124 -10.72 15.88 -3.85
C GLN A 124 -10.72 14.78 -4.91
N THR A 125 -11.56 13.75 -4.76
CA THR A 125 -11.67 12.65 -5.72
C THR A 125 -12.06 13.16 -7.10
N ASN A 126 -13.08 14.02 -7.19
CA ASN A 126 -13.54 14.57 -8.47
C ASN A 126 -12.51 15.49 -9.14
N LEU A 127 -11.65 16.16 -8.36
CA LEU A 127 -10.59 17.03 -8.88
C LEU A 127 -9.37 16.25 -9.35
N LEU A 128 -8.95 15.24 -8.57
CA LEU A 128 -7.72 14.49 -8.84
C LEU A 128 -7.91 13.41 -9.91
N LEU A 129 -9.02 12.70 -9.87
CA LEU A 129 -9.26 11.55 -10.74
C LEU A 129 -9.16 11.85 -12.23
N PRO A 130 -9.71 12.94 -12.79
CA PRO A 130 -9.55 13.26 -14.21
C PRO A 130 -8.10 13.50 -14.64
N LEU A 131 -7.22 13.88 -13.70
CA LEU A 131 -5.80 14.13 -13.96
C LEU A 131 -5.00 12.83 -14.01
N ILE A 132 -5.30 11.88 -13.10
CA ILE A 132 -4.52 10.64 -12.92
C ILE A 132 -5.10 9.43 -13.65
N TYR A 133 -6.42 9.36 -13.83
CA TYR A 133 -7.08 8.22 -14.48
C TYR A 133 -6.59 7.94 -15.91
N PRO A 134 -6.32 8.95 -16.77
CA PRO A 134 -5.73 8.69 -18.07
C PRO A 134 -4.36 8.01 -18.00
N PHE A 135 -3.57 8.30 -16.95
CA PHE A 135 -2.32 7.61 -16.73
C PHE A 135 -2.55 6.15 -16.32
N ILE A 136 -3.49 5.90 -15.41
CA ILE A 136 -3.84 4.54 -14.98
C ILE A 136 -4.34 3.70 -16.16
N ARG A 137 -5.25 4.25 -16.98
CA ARG A 137 -5.87 3.53 -18.09
C ARG A 137 -4.97 3.37 -19.30
N ASP A 138 -4.28 4.45 -19.69
CA ASP A 138 -3.58 4.56 -20.97
C ASP A 138 -2.04 4.64 -20.83
N GLY A 139 -1.52 4.64 -19.58
CA GLY A 139 -0.10 4.77 -19.28
C GLY A 139 0.50 6.15 -19.58
N ARG A 140 -0.31 7.19 -19.80
CA ARG A 140 0.15 8.53 -20.15
C ARG A 140 -0.79 9.63 -19.66
N PHE A 141 -0.23 10.74 -19.22
CA PHE A 141 -1.01 11.92 -18.86
C PHE A 141 -1.50 12.65 -20.12
N LYS A 142 -2.75 13.09 -20.12
CA LYS A 142 -3.29 13.93 -21.23
C LYS A 142 -2.71 15.34 -21.23
N SER A 143 -2.34 15.86 -20.05
CA SER A 143 -1.81 17.23 -19.92
C SER A 143 -0.36 17.31 -20.34
N ARG A 144 -0.07 18.07 -21.41
CA ARG A 144 1.29 18.39 -21.86
C ARG A 144 2.12 19.09 -20.78
N LEU A 145 1.48 19.92 -19.95
CA LEU A 145 2.15 20.61 -18.84
C LEU A 145 2.60 19.62 -17.75
N LEU A 146 1.76 18.64 -17.40
CA LEU A 146 2.08 17.57 -16.46
C LEU A 146 3.22 16.69 -17.01
N GLN A 147 3.17 16.33 -18.29
CA GLN A 147 4.25 15.57 -18.93
C GLN A 147 5.57 16.35 -18.89
N LYS A 148 5.56 17.65 -19.23
CA LYS A 148 6.75 18.49 -19.18
C LYS A 148 7.33 18.58 -17.75
N ARG A 149 6.49 18.78 -16.73
CA ARG A 149 6.93 18.81 -15.32
C ARG A 149 7.52 17.47 -14.87
N LEU A 150 6.93 16.35 -15.27
CA LEU A 150 7.48 15.01 -14.98
C LEU A 150 8.82 14.78 -15.64
N THR A 151 8.98 15.19 -16.92
CA THR A 151 10.26 15.10 -17.63
C THR A 151 11.34 15.94 -16.94
N GLN A 152 10.99 17.15 -16.51
CA GLN A 152 11.90 18.02 -15.73
C GLN A 152 12.27 17.38 -14.39
N ARG A 153 11.29 16.90 -13.60
CA ARG A 153 11.55 16.20 -12.35
C ARG A 153 12.37 14.93 -12.53
N LYS A 154 12.17 14.19 -13.63
CA LYS A 154 12.99 13.02 -13.96
C LYS A 154 14.47 13.41 -14.14
N SER A 155 14.75 14.58 -14.69
CA SER A 155 16.12 15.13 -14.79
C SER A 155 16.70 15.56 -13.44
N GLU A 156 15.87 16.09 -12.54
CA GLU A 156 16.29 16.63 -11.24
C GLU A 156 16.43 15.55 -10.15
N MET A 157 15.53 14.54 -10.14
CA MET A 157 15.42 13.53 -9.10
C MET A 157 15.96 12.15 -9.49
N GLY A 158 16.68 12.07 -10.61
CA GLY A 158 17.36 10.83 -11.03
C GLY A 158 16.43 9.64 -11.25
N GLY A 159 16.89 8.45 -10.81
CA GLY A 159 16.18 7.18 -11.03
C GLY A 159 14.84 7.05 -10.27
N TYR A 160 14.62 7.80 -9.18
CA TYR A 160 13.42 7.70 -8.36
C TYR A 160 12.13 7.91 -9.17
N VAL A 161 12.05 8.98 -9.96
CA VAL A 161 10.81 9.27 -10.72
C VAL A 161 10.52 8.15 -11.71
N GLN A 162 11.54 7.57 -12.32
CA GLN A 162 11.40 6.44 -13.23
C GLN A 162 10.88 5.21 -12.47
N ALA A 163 11.53 4.82 -11.38
CA ALA A 163 11.16 3.66 -10.57
C ALA A 163 9.74 3.83 -9.97
N PHE A 164 9.41 5.02 -9.49
CA PHE A 164 8.08 5.33 -8.99
C PHE A 164 7.00 5.21 -10.08
N MET A 165 7.28 5.68 -11.30
CA MET A 165 6.35 5.54 -12.43
C MET A 165 6.18 4.06 -12.84
N GLU A 166 7.22 3.26 -12.76
CA GLU A 166 7.17 1.80 -12.99
C GLU A 166 6.35 1.10 -11.90
N MET A 167 6.53 1.51 -10.64
CA MET A 167 5.76 1.01 -9.49
C MET A 167 4.27 1.35 -9.59
N LEU A 168 3.90 2.51 -10.15
CA LEU A 168 2.50 2.84 -10.45
C LEU A 168 1.91 1.94 -11.55
N GLY A 169 2.76 1.27 -12.32
CA GLY A 169 2.38 0.35 -13.39
C GLY A 169 2.10 1.03 -14.73
N GLY A 170 2.05 0.22 -15.77
CA GLY A 170 1.74 0.66 -17.13
C GLY A 170 0.24 0.86 -17.38
N ALA A 171 -0.12 0.96 -18.67
CA ALA A 171 -1.52 1.05 -19.08
C ALA A 171 -2.33 -0.16 -18.63
N ARG A 172 -3.45 0.10 -17.97
CA ARG A 172 -4.40 -0.90 -17.47
C ARG A 172 -5.82 -0.57 -17.92
N PRO A 173 -6.16 -0.86 -19.18
CA PRO A 173 -7.43 -0.48 -19.78
C PRO A 173 -8.64 -1.16 -19.14
N TYR A 174 -8.44 -2.24 -18.39
CA TYR A 174 -9.49 -2.94 -17.64
C TYR A 174 -9.88 -2.20 -16.35
N VAL A 175 -9.05 -1.31 -15.81
CA VAL A 175 -9.36 -0.54 -14.62
C VAL A 175 -10.41 0.53 -14.95
N THR A 176 -11.56 0.49 -14.26
CA THR A 176 -12.64 1.45 -14.47
C THR A 176 -12.41 2.76 -13.72
N VAL A 177 -12.98 3.84 -14.22
CA VAL A 177 -13.02 5.12 -13.50
C VAL A 177 -13.75 5.00 -12.17
N GLN A 178 -14.75 4.10 -12.11
CA GLN A 178 -15.53 3.88 -10.90
C GLN A 178 -14.71 3.18 -9.81
N SER A 179 -13.91 2.15 -10.16
CA SER A 179 -13.00 1.50 -9.22
C SER A 179 -12.00 2.50 -8.62
N CYS A 180 -11.37 3.31 -9.45
CA CYS A 180 -10.47 4.37 -8.96
C CYS A 180 -11.18 5.36 -8.05
N LYS A 181 -12.39 5.81 -8.45
CA LYS A 181 -13.21 6.74 -7.65
C LYS A 181 -13.59 6.14 -6.30
N ASN A 182 -14.04 4.90 -6.28
CA ASN A 182 -14.43 4.21 -5.07
C ASN A 182 -13.24 4.04 -4.11
N GLN A 183 -12.07 3.66 -4.63
CA GLN A 183 -10.88 3.49 -3.83
C GLN A 183 -10.41 4.81 -3.22
N PHE A 184 -10.21 5.87 -4.02
CA PHE A 184 -9.83 7.19 -3.52
C PHE A 184 -10.82 7.75 -2.50
N TYR A 185 -12.10 7.70 -2.82
CA TYR A 185 -13.13 8.23 -1.93
C TYR A 185 -13.20 7.46 -0.62
N SER A 186 -13.23 6.12 -0.68
CA SER A 186 -13.40 5.32 0.53
C SER A 186 -12.16 5.36 1.43
N ASP A 187 -10.95 5.50 0.89
CA ASP A 187 -9.74 5.71 1.69
C ASP A 187 -9.86 6.98 2.54
N LEU A 188 -10.24 8.09 1.91
CA LEU A 188 -10.39 9.38 2.58
C LEU A 188 -11.51 9.44 3.63
N VAL A 189 -12.53 8.58 3.54
CA VAL A 189 -13.69 8.64 4.45
C VAL A 189 -13.79 7.45 5.41
N THR A 190 -12.97 6.42 5.24
CA THR A 190 -12.95 5.27 6.14
C THR A 190 -12.22 5.65 7.42
N PRO A 191 -12.89 5.68 8.58
CA PRO A 191 -12.26 6.13 9.80
C PRO A 191 -11.22 5.11 10.30
N LEU A 192 -10.04 5.62 10.64
CA LEU A 192 -9.03 4.88 11.38
C LEU A 192 -9.00 5.42 12.82
N PRO A 193 -9.19 4.58 13.85
CA PRO A 193 -9.13 5.01 15.23
C PRO A 193 -7.79 5.66 15.60
N ASP A 194 -7.80 6.51 16.62
CA ASP A 194 -6.58 7.03 17.23
C ASP A 194 -6.06 6.01 18.26
N LYS A 195 -4.75 6.01 18.48
CA LYS A 195 -4.04 5.23 19.51
C LYS A 195 -4.32 3.72 19.46
N ILE A 196 -4.37 3.18 18.24
CA ILE A 196 -4.47 1.73 18.03
C ILE A 196 -3.34 1.05 18.81
N ASN A 197 -3.71 0.12 19.69
CA ASN A 197 -2.81 -0.69 20.49
C ASN A 197 -3.34 -2.13 20.54
N VAL A 198 -2.64 -3.05 19.92
CA VAL A 198 -3.06 -4.45 19.82
C VAL A 198 -2.03 -5.32 20.52
N PRO A 199 -2.40 -6.00 21.61
CA PRO A 199 -1.47 -6.90 22.30
C PRO A 199 -0.91 -7.97 21.37
N GLY A 200 0.42 -8.07 21.31
CA GLY A 200 1.11 -9.04 20.46
C GLY A 200 1.23 -8.64 18.98
N THR A 201 0.88 -7.40 18.62
CA THR A 201 1.14 -6.81 17.32
C THR A 201 2.07 -5.60 17.46
N GLU A 202 3.18 -5.60 16.75
CA GLU A 202 4.09 -4.45 16.66
C GLU A 202 3.82 -3.70 15.35
N ILE A 203 3.74 -2.37 15.44
CA ILE A 203 3.53 -1.50 14.27
C ILE A 203 4.85 -0.80 13.92
N HIS A 204 5.29 -0.99 12.70
CA HIS A 204 6.49 -0.40 12.13
C HIS A 204 6.13 0.54 10.98
N ILE A 205 6.80 1.69 10.90
CA ILE A 205 6.55 2.69 9.86
C ILE A 205 7.85 2.97 9.09
N PHE A 206 7.85 2.75 7.78
CA PHE A 206 8.94 3.18 6.91
C PHE A 206 8.69 4.63 6.50
N TYR A 207 9.17 5.56 7.35
CA TYR A 207 8.88 6.97 7.19
C TYR A 207 9.88 7.66 6.27
N ALA A 208 9.41 8.09 5.11
CA ALA A 208 10.17 8.89 4.18
C ALA A 208 10.17 10.38 4.62
N LEU A 209 11.28 10.89 5.11
CA LEU A 209 11.39 12.26 5.67
C LEU A 209 10.96 13.35 4.68
N LYS A 210 11.17 13.12 3.37
CA LYS A 210 10.78 14.08 2.32
C LYS A 210 9.28 14.21 2.11
N MET A 211 8.47 13.39 2.76
CA MET A 211 7.01 13.61 2.81
C MET A 211 6.64 14.79 3.73
N GLY A 212 7.41 15.02 4.79
CA GLY A 212 7.21 16.12 5.75
C GLY A 212 6.58 15.68 7.07
N GLU A 213 6.82 16.47 8.12
CA GLU A 213 6.51 16.18 9.52
C GLU A 213 5.05 15.84 9.80
N LYS A 214 4.10 16.44 9.09
CA LYS A 214 2.67 16.17 9.24
C LYS A 214 2.29 14.68 9.08
N TYR A 215 3.10 13.89 8.37
CA TYR A 215 2.85 12.45 8.22
C TYR A 215 3.31 11.68 9.45
N ARG A 216 4.43 12.06 10.05
CA ARG A 216 4.88 11.53 11.33
C ARG A 216 3.83 11.74 12.41
N GLU A 217 3.29 12.97 12.54
CA GLU A 217 2.23 13.30 13.49
C GLU A 217 1.00 12.39 13.33
N ARG A 218 0.65 12.00 12.09
CA ARG A 218 -0.45 11.07 11.82
C ARG A 218 -0.14 9.66 12.31
N TYR A 219 1.07 9.16 12.09
CA TYR A 219 1.47 7.85 12.59
C TYR A 219 1.40 7.80 14.12
N GLU A 220 1.96 8.80 14.77
CA GLU A 220 1.92 8.93 16.24
C GLU A 220 0.51 9.17 16.80
N ARG A 221 -0.38 9.73 15.99
CA ARG A 221 -1.79 9.89 16.33
C ARG A 221 -2.54 8.56 16.27
N HIS A 222 -2.42 7.83 15.17
CA HIS A 222 -3.22 6.62 14.94
C HIS A 222 -2.67 5.39 15.67
N PHE A 223 -1.38 5.31 15.92
CA PHE A 223 -0.78 4.19 16.64
C PHE A 223 -0.22 4.60 17.99
N ALA A 224 -0.41 3.77 19.03
CA ALA A 224 0.01 4.12 20.38
C ALA A 224 1.53 4.17 20.54
N ASN A 225 2.24 3.21 19.97
CA ASN A 225 3.71 3.07 20.10
C ASN A 225 4.29 2.53 18.77
N PRO A 226 4.25 3.30 17.66
CA PRO A 226 4.82 2.84 16.40
C PRO A 226 6.35 2.92 16.44
N ALA A 227 7.03 1.88 15.94
CA ALA A 227 8.45 1.93 15.66
C ALA A 227 8.66 2.66 14.32
N ILE A 228 9.17 3.89 14.35
CA ILE A 228 9.33 4.73 13.16
C ILE A 228 10.78 4.60 12.65
N HIS A 229 10.92 4.04 11.46
CA HIS A 229 12.19 3.91 10.74
C HIS A 229 12.33 5.07 9.76
N GLU A 230 13.06 6.10 10.17
CA GLU A 230 13.26 7.33 9.39
C GLU A 230 14.27 7.12 8.25
N GLN A 231 13.93 7.63 7.07
CA GLN A 231 14.80 7.54 5.90
C GLN A 231 14.75 8.83 5.10
N ASP A 232 15.92 9.38 4.73
CA ASP A 232 16.01 10.59 3.89
C ASP A 232 15.65 10.28 2.43
N LEU A 233 14.46 9.74 2.22
CA LEU A 233 13.92 9.28 0.95
C LEU A 233 12.60 9.97 0.61
N GLN A 234 12.18 9.83 -0.64
CA GLN A 234 10.87 10.21 -1.13
C GLN A 234 9.82 9.13 -0.81
N HIS A 235 8.55 9.45 -1.07
CA HIS A 235 7.42 8.54 -0.94
C HIS A 235 7.65 7.21 -1.68
N GLU A 236 7.64 6.08 -0.94
CA GLU A 236 7.89 4.72 -1.44
C GLU A 236 9.23 4.51 -2.18
N GLU A 237 10.18 5.42 -2.06
CA GLU A 237 11.49 5.32 -2.73
C GLU A 237 12.28 4.11 -2.23
N LEU A 238 12.14 3.72 -0.96
CA LEU A 238 12.81 2.53 -0.44
C LEU A 238 12.38 1.27 -1.20
N LEU A 239 11.08 1.06 -1.36
CA LEU A 239 10.53 -0.08 -2.09
C LEU A 239 10.85 -0.01 -3.60
N ALA A 240 10.73 1.18 -4.18
CA ALA A 240 10.87 1.38 -5.62
C ALA A 240 12.32 1.30 -6.12
N CYS A 241 13.27 1.83 -5.33
CA CYS A 241 14.66 2.00 -5.77
C CYS A 241 15.66 1.08 -5.05
N TYR A 242 15.30 0.58 -3.87
CA TYR A 242 16.21 -0.19 -3.00
C TYR A 242 15.58 -1.50 -2.52
N PRO A 243 15.12 -2.38 -3.43
CA PRO A 243 14.33 -3.57 -3.06
C PRO A 243 15.07 -4.53 -2.11
N GLU A 244 16.39 -4.69 -2.25
CA GLU A 244 17.18 -5.53 -1.34
C GLU A 244 17.24 -4.93 0.07
N CYS A 245 17.44 -3.62 0.20
CA CYS A 245 17.44 -2.93 1.48
C CYS A 245 16.05 -3.00 2.14
N TRP A 246 15.00 -2.83 1.35
CA TRP A 246 13.63 -2.97 1.82
C TRP A 246 13.38 -4.39 2.37
N VAL A 247 13.76 -5.44 1.61
CA VAL A 247 13.61 -6.83 2.04
C VAL A 247 14.40 -7.11 3.31
N GLN A 248 15.64 -6.59 3.40
CA GLN A 248 16.47 -6.80 4.59
C GLN A 248 15.81 -6.15 5.83
N LEU A 249 15.31 -4.92 5.71
CA LEU A 249 14.63 -4.23 6.81
C LEU A 249 13.36 -4.98 7.26
N VAL A 250 12.57 -5.49 6.32
CA VAL A 250 11.39 -6.32 6.63
C VAL A 250 11.79 -7.60 7.37
N LYS A 251 12.88 -8.27 6.94
CA LYS A 251 13.40 -9.47 7.62
C LYS A 251 13.90 -9.15 9.02
N ASP A 252 14.67 -8.09 9.18
CA ASP A 252 15.23 -7.68 10.49
C ASP A 252 14.10 -7.41 11.49
N ILE A 253 13.02 -6.74 11.08
CA ILE A 253 11.82 -6.55 11.89
C ILE A 253 11.22 -7.90 12.32
N MET A 254 10.99 -8.81 11.36
CA MET A 254 10.35 -10.10 11.65
C MET A 254 11.22 -11.05 12.47
N GLU A 255 12.53 -10.84 12.49
CA GLU A 255 13.51 -11.58 13.31
C GLU A 255 13.78 -10.92 14.67
N GLY A 256 13.17 -9.75 14.93
CA GLY A 256 13.42 -8.99 16.17
C GLY A 256 14.82 -8.40 16.27
N LYS A 257 15.50 -8.21 15.16
CA LYS A 257 16.79 -7.53 15.06
C LYS A 257 16.52 -6.05 14.87
N GLN A 258 16.61 -5.26 15.95
CA GLN A 258 16.54 -3.79 15.92
C GLN A 258 17.90 -3.20 16.18
#